data_1534e8dd3c3a433d4eb9304742cae34e
#
_entry.id   1534e8dd3c3a433d4eb9304742cae34e
#
_cell.length_a   1.000
_cell.length_b   1.000
_cell.length_c   1.000
_cell.angle_alpha   90.00
_cell.angle_beta   90.00
_cell.angle_gamma   90.00
#
_symmetry.space_group_name_H-M   'P 1'
#
loop_
_entity.id
_entity.type
_entity.pdbx_description
1 polymer ?
#
loop_
_entity_poly.entity_id
_entity_poly.type
_entity_poly.pdbx_seq_one_letter_code
_entity_poly.pdbx_strand_id
1 'polypeptide(L)'
;MNETSLQGRVREFFDGFNAVFATFSGAKIAERYVAPYLAIRSNGSSEVFPTQEAIGAYFQRIVDGYYARGCRICRYKNLAVTALGDAAALGTVTWELCGADHTVVTSWTESYNLVLVQGHLKAAVSVNHA
;
A
#
# COMPACT_ATOMS: atom_id res chain seq x y z
N MET A 1 15.42 15.22 -7.99
CA MET A 1 15.16 13.81 -8.32
C MET A 1 14.60 13.75 -9.73
N ASN A 2 15.21 12.97 -10.59
CA ASN A 2 14.69 12.79 -11.95
C ASN A 2 13.63 11.66 -11.95
N GLU A 3 12.94 11.52 -13.08
CA GLU A 3 11.85 10.54 -13.21
C GLU A 3 12.32 9.10 -12.96
N THR A 4 13.49 8.72 -13.52
CA THR A 4 14.04 7.36 -13.33
C THR A 4 14.29 7.06 -11.86
N SER A 5 14.86 8.04 -11.13
CA SER A 5 15.13 7.88 -9.71
C SER A 5 13.83 7.77 -8.90
N LEU A 6 12.80 8.55 -9.27
CA LEU A 6 11.50 8.47 -8.62
C LEU A 6 10.83 7.12 -8.90
N GLN A 7 10.90 6.64 -10.14
CA GLN A 7 10.36 5.32 -10.50
C GLN A 7 11.05 4.21 -9.70
N GLY A 8 12.37 4.29 -9.53
CA GLY A 8 13.12 3.34 -8.71
C GLY A 8 12.66 3.33 -7.26
N ARG A 9 12.42 4.51 -6.69
CA ARG A 9 11.92 4.62 -5.32
C ARG A 9 10.50 4.09 -5.17
N VAL A 10 9.64 4.32 -6.16
CA VAL A 10 8.28 3.78 -6.16
C VAL A 10 8.33 2.25 -6.21
N ARG A 11 9.18 1.70 -7.06
CA ARG A 11 9.35 0.24 -7.15
C ARG A 11 9.82 -0.34 -5.82
N GLU A 12 10.81 0.29 -5.18
CA GLU A 12 11.31 -0.15 -3.86
C GLU A 12 10.20 -0.09 -2.80
N PHE A 13 9.35 0.94 -2.88
CA PHE A 13 8.21 1.06 -1.97
C PHE A 13 7.30 -0.16 -2.05
N PHE A 14 6.93 -0.57 -3.27
CA PHE A 14 6.06 -1.73 -3.44
C PHE A 14 6.78 -3.05 -3.19
N ASP A 15 8.06 -3.16 -3.56
CA ASP A 15 8.86 -4.36 -3.29
C ASP A 15 8.96 -4.67 -1.80
N GLY A 16 8.93 -3.66 -0.96
CA GLY A 16 9.03 -3.83 0.48
C GLY A 16 7.75 -4.34 1.17
N PHE A 17 6.62 -4.36 0.47
CA PHE A 17 5.35 -4.70 1.12
C PHE A 17 5.26 -6.15 1.58
N ASN A 18 5.86 -7.09 0.85
CA ASN A 18 5.76 -8.49 1.28
C ASN A 18 6.39 -8.73 2.65
N ALA A 19 7.56 -8.14 2.90
CA ALA A 19 8.22 -8.28 4.20
C ALA A 19 7.39 -7.68 5.33
N VAL A 20 6.77 -6.52 5.08
CA VAL A 20 5.93 -5.85 6.07
C VAL A 20 4.63 -6.60 6.30
N PHE A 21 4.00 -7.07 5.22
CA PHE A 21 2.78 -7.87 5.30
C PHE A 21 3.00 -9.15 6.13
N ALA A 22 4.14 -9.79 5.96
CA ALA A 22 4.47 -11.04 6.65
C ALA A 22 4.60 -10.88 8.17
N THR A 23 4.69 -9.64 8.67
CA THR A 23 4.68 -9.38 10.11
C THR A 23 3.28 -9.47 10.71
N PHE A 24 2.25 -9.31 9.89
CA PHE A 24 0.84 -9.18 10.28
C PHE A 24 0.66 -8.13 11.38
N SER A 25 1.49 -7.09 11.35
CA SER A 25 1.44 -5.97 12.28
C SER A 25 0.89 -4.73 11.59
N GLY A 26 -0.29 -4.29 11.99
CA GLY A 26 -0.89 -3.06 11.47
C GLY A 26 -0.02 -1.85 11.73
N ALA A 27 0.64 -1.79 12.88
CA ALA A 27 1.54 -0.68 13.22
C ALA A 27 2.73 -0.59 12.27
N LYS A 28 3.31 -1.74 11.88
CA LYS A 28 4.42 -1.76 10.93
C LYS A 28 3.97 -1.38 9.52
N ILE A 29 2.79 -1.84 9.11
CA ILE A 29 2.22 -1.44 7.82
C ILE A 29 1.96 0.07 7.81
N ALA A 30 1.45 0.62 8.91
CA ALA A 30 1.18 2.05 9.02
C ALA A 30 2.41 2.92 8.83
N GLU A 31 3.61 2.41 9.08
CA GLU A 31 4.86 3.15 8.85
C GLU A 31 5.08 3.46 7.36
N ARG A 32 4.40 2.79 6.47
CA ARG A 32 4.45 3.03 5.03
C ARG A 32 3.43 4.07 4.57
N TYR A 33 2.65 4.59 5.50
CA TYR A 33 1.60 5.59 5.29
C TYR A 33 1.91 6.83 6.09
N VAL A 34 1.33 7.96 5.70
CA VAL A 34 1.48 9.23 6.42
C VAL A 34 0.10 9.76 6.81
N ALA A 35 -0.06 10.12 8.07
CA ALA A 35 -1.29 10.72 8.56
C ALA A 35 -1.35 12.22 8.18
N PRO A 36 -2.52 12.77 7.82
CA PRO A 36 -3.78 12.05 7.66
C PRO A 36 -3.78 11.21 6.38
N TYR A 37 -4.36 10.01 6.46
CA TYR A 37 -4.44 9.09 5.33
C TYR A 37 -5.89 8.99 4.88
N LEU A 38 -6.14 9.06 3.57
CA LEU A 38 -7.46 8.94 2.97
C LEU A 38 -7.54 7.62 2.19
N ALA A 39 -8.45 6.75 2.59
CA ALA A 39 -8.76 5.52 1.86
C ALA A 39 -10.05 5.71 1.07
N ILE A 40 -9.98 5.52 -0.25
CA ILE A 40 -11.14 5.61 -1.14
C ILE A 40 -11.47 4.20 -1.61
N ARG A 41 -12.70 3.78 -1.40
CA ARG A 41 -13.17 2.43 -1.75
C ARG A 41 -13.67 2.40 -3.19
N SER A 42 -13.80 1.21 -3.74
CA SER A 42 -14.20 1.02 -5.14
C SER A 42 -15.58 1.57 -5.46
N ASN A 43 -16.45 1.73 -4.45
CA ASN A 43 -17.77 2.35 -4.64
C ASN A 43 -17.76 3.88 -4.51
N GLY A 44 -16.57 4.49 -4.34
CA GLY A 44 -16.42 5.93 -4.20
C GLY A 44 -16.53 6.45 -2.76
N SER A 45 -16.92 5.61 -1.80
CA SER A 45 -16.93 6.04 -0.40
C SER A 45 -15.51 6.21 0.12
N SER A 46 -15.32 7.02 1.14
CA SER A 46 -13.98 7.29 1.66
C SER A 46 -14.00 7.39 3.18
N GLU A 47 -12.83 7.19 3.75
CA GLU A 47 -12.61 7.32 5.19
C GLU A 47 -11.26 7.97 5.43
N VAL A 48 -11.21 8.92 6.37
CA VAL A 48 -9.97 9.60 6.77
C VAL A 48 -9.47 9.02 8.07
N PHE A 49 -8.16 8.73 8.11
CA PHE A 49 -7.48 8.27 9.32
C PHE A 49 -6.54 9.39 9.77
N PRO A 50 -6.90 10.14 10.82
CA PRO A 50 -6.19 11.40 11.15
C PRO A 50 -4.84 11.18 11.84
N THR A 51 -4.58 9.99 12.40
CA THR A 51 -3.37 9.71 13.17
C THR A 51 -2.72 8.41 12.73
N GLN A 52 -1.42 8.28 13.02
CA GLN A 52 -0.70 7.02 12.77
C GLN A 52 -1.32 5.85 13.55
N GLU A 53 -1.81 6.09 14.76
CA GLU A 53 -2.50 5.07 15.54
C GLU A 53 -3.76 4.58 14.85
N ALA A 54 -4.55 5.49 14.29
CA ALA A 54 -5.77 5.15 13.56
C ALA A 54 -5.45 4.31 12.31
N ILE A 55 -4.38 4.66 11.60
CA ILE A 55 -3.92 3.89 10.43
C ILE A 55 -3.52 2.48 10.86
N GLY A 56 -2.75 2.36 11.95
CA GLY A 56 -2.31 1.07 12.48
C GLY A 56 -3.47 0.18 12.88
N ALA A 57 -4.46 0.72 13.57
CA ALA A 57 -5.65 -0.03 13.97
C ALA A 57 -6.46 -0.52 12.77
N TYR A 58 -6.58 0.32 11.75
CA TYR A 58 -7.27 -0.02 10.51
C TYR A 58 -6.59 -1.20 9.81
N PHE A 59 -5.27 -1.14 9.62
CA PHE A 59 -4.54 -2.21 8.96
C PHE A 59 -4.46 -3.47 9.81
N GLN A 60 -4.48 -3.35 11.14
CA GLN A 60 -4.51 -4.54 11.98
C GLN A 60 -5.78 -5.36 11.74
N ARG A 61 -6.93 -4.69 11.63
CA ARG A 61 -8.19 -5.39 11.31
C ARG A 61 -8.11 -6.05 9.94
N ILE A 62 -7.51 -5.36 8.97
CA ILE A 62 -7.39 -5.87 7.60
C ILE A 62 -6.49 -7.11 7.55
N VAL A 63 -5.30 -7.05 8.15
CA VAL A 63 -4.37 -8.18 8.08
C VAL A 63 -4.83 -9.37 8.92
N ASP A 64 -5.56 -9.12 10.02
CA ASP A 64 -6.16 -10.20 10.79
C ASP A 64 -7.18 -10.98 9.94
N GLY A 65 -7.99 -10.25 9.15
CA GLY A 65 -8.93 -10.86 8.22
C GLY A 65 -8.24 -11.67 7.12
N TYR A 66 -7.18 -11.14 6.56
CA TYR A 66 -6.41 -11.86 5.54
C TYR A 66 -5.72 -13.10 6.12
N TYR A 67 -5.18 -12.98 7.32
CA TYR A 67 -4.57 -14.13 8.01
C TYR A 67 -5.59 -15.25 8.18
N ALA A 68 -6.79 -14.90 8.62
CA ALA A 68 -7.89 -15.87 8.81
C ALA A 68 -8.29 -16.55 7.49
N ARG A 69 -8.09 -15.87 6.34
CA ARG A 69 -8.38 -16.44 5.02
C ARG A 69 -7.23 -17.25 4.45
N GLY A 70 -6.13 -17.41 5.19
CA GLY A 70 -4.98 -18.19 4.76
C GLY A 70 -3.94 -17.41 3.96
N CYS A 71 -4.06 -16.09 3.87
CA CYS A 71 -3.07 -15.27 3.16
C CYS A 71 -1.77 -15.22 3.95
N ARG A 72 -0.65 -15.48 3.27
CA ARG A 72 0.69 -15.49 3.89
C ARG A 72 1.72 -14.72 3.08
N ILE A 73 1.46 -14.51 1.79
CA ILE A 73 2.39 -13.87 0.85
C ILE A 73 1.66 -12.72 0.17
N CYS A 74 2.32 -11.57 0.08
CA CYS A 74 1.83 -10.39 -0.64
C CYS A 74 2.77 -10.10 -1.80
N ARG A 75 2.25 -10.08 -3.01
CA ARG A 75 3.02 -9.72 -4.19
C ARG A 75 2.19 -8.80 -5.09
N TYR A 76 2.86 -8.12 -6.02
CA TYR A 76 2.17 -7.24 -6.95
C TYR A 76 2.66 -7.48 -8.37
N LYS A 77 1.85 -7.02 -9.32
CA LYS A 77 2.19 -7.01 -10.73
C LYS A 77 1.62 -5.75 -11.38
N ASN A 78 2.00 -5.50 -12.63
CA ASN A 78 1.46 -4.41 -13.46
C ASN A 78 1.67 -3.03 -12.84
N LEU A 79 2.87 -2.78 -12.30
CA LEU A 79 3.20 -1.48 -11.73
C LEU A 79 3.19 -0.40 -12.81
N ALA A 80 2.42 0.66 -12.58
CA ALA A 80 2.43 1.87 -13.39
C ALA A 80 2.76 3.06 -12.49
N VAL A 81 3.66 3.94 -12.93
CA VAL A 81 4.13 5.09 -12.16
C VAL A 81 3.93 6.35 -12.98
N THR A 82 3.34 7.38 -12.35
CA THR A 82 3.25 8.73 -12.91
C THR A 82 3.89 9.69 -11.92
N ALA A 83 4.93 10.40 -12.34
CA ALA A 83 5.54 11.43 -11.50
C ALA A 83 4.61 12.63 -11.39
N LEU A 84 4.47 13.15 -10.18
CA LEU A 84 3.66 14.34 -9.88
C LEU A 84 4.58 15.39 -9.27
N GLY A 85 5.45 15.97 -10.10
CA GLY A 85 6.53 16.85 -9.65
C GLY A 85 7.68 16.05 -9.05
N ASP A 86 8.43 16.68 -8.14
CA ASP A 86 9.66 16.09 -7.60
C ASP A 86 9.46 15.35 -6.28
N ALA A 87 8.32 15.57 -5.61
CA ALA A 87 8.11 15.08 -4.26
C ALA A 87 6.90 14.14 -4.14
N ALA A 88 6.24 13.82 -5.25
CA ALA A 88 5.06 12.97 -5.22
C ALA A 88 4.97 12.13 -6.49
N ALA A 89 4.27 11.00 -6.39
CA ALA A 89 4.02 10.11 -7.51
C ALA A 89 2.69 9.42 -7.34
N LEU A 90 2.10 9.01 -8.47
CA LEU A 90 0.96 8.11 -8.48
C LEU A 90 1.49 6.72 -8.87
N GLY A 91 1.29 5.74 -8.00
CA GLY A 91 1.66 4.36 -8.27
C GLY A 91 0.43 3.47 -8.28
N THR A 92 0.28 2.66 -9.32
CA THR A 92 -0.83 1.72 -9.45
C THR A 92 -0.27 0.32 -9.59
N VAL A 93 -0.82 -0.62 -8.82
CA VAL A 93 -0.42 -2.03 -8.85
C VAL A 93 -1.65 -2.91 -8.79
N THR A 94 -1.51 -4.14 -9.27
CA THR A 94 -2.44 -5.21 -8.98
C THR A 94 -1.82 -6.07 -7.88
N TRP A 95 -2.48 -6.08 -6.72
CA TRP A 95 -2.07 -6.90 -5.59
C TRP A 95 -2.55 -8.32 -5.75
N GLU A 96 -1.72 -9.27 -5.32
CA GLU A 96 -2.10 -10.66 -5.19
C GLU A 96 -1.71 -11.12 -3.79
N LEU A 97 -2.69 -11.54 -3.00
CA LEU A 97 -2.43 -12.16 -1.70
C LEU A 97 -2.57 -13.66 -1.87
N CYS A 98 -1.53 -14.37 -1.48
CA CYS A 98 -1.41 -15.81 -1.74
C CYS A 98 -1.30 -16.58 -0.43
N GLY A 99 -1.72 -17.84 -0.48
CA GLY A 99 -1.43 -18.79 0.59
C GLY A 99 0.04 -19.18 0.60
N ALA A 100 0.45 -19.98 1.60
CA ALA A 100 1.84 -20.42 1.71
C ALA A 100 2.29 -21.26 0.52
N ASP A 101 1.34 -21.86 -0.22
CA ASP A 101 1.58 -22.64 -1.43
C ASP A 101 1.67 -21.79 -2.69
N HIS A 102 1.65 -20.44 -2.55
CA HIS A 102 1.66 -19.47 -3.64
C HIS A 102 0.38 -19.41 -4.48
N THR A 103 -0.68 -20.09 -4.07
CA THR A 103 -1.98 -19.99 -4.74
C THR A 103 -2.64 -18.65 -4.39
N VAL A 104 -3.14 -17.92 -5.38
CA VAL A 104 -3.79 -16.63 -5.17
C VAL A 104 -5.10 -16.83 -4.42
N VAL A 105 -5.24 -16.17 -3.26
CA VAL A 105 -6.47 -16.16 -2.47
C VAL A 105 -7.36 -15.00 -2.88
N THR A 106 -6.78 -13.81 -3.07
CA THR A 106 -7.51 -12.63 -3.49
C THR A 106 -6.60 -11.70 -4.27
N SER A 107 -7.19 -10.90 -5.13
CA SER A 107 -6.45 -9.97 -6.00
C SER A 107 -7.30 -8.75 -6.27
N TRP A 108 -6.66 -7.56 -6.36
CA TRP A 108 -7.34 -6.31 -6.72
C TRP A 108 -6.31 -5.30 -7.21
N THR A 109 -6.80 -4.26 -7.90
CA THR A 109 -5.96 -3.16 -8.36
C THR A 109 -6.16 -1.95 -7.45
N GLU A 110 -5.06 -1.29 -7.11
CA GLU A 110 -5.11 -0.11 -6.24
C GLU A 110 -4.11 0.93 -6.70
N SER A 111 -4.52 2.20 -6.62
CA SER A 111 -3.66 3.34 -6.90
C SER A 111 -3.33 4.06 -5.61
N TYR A 112 -2.08 4.54 -5.51
CA TYR A 112 -1.58 5.23 -4.33
C TYR A 112 -1.01 6.57 -4.72
N ASN A 113 -1.38 7.62 -3.99
CA ASN A 113 -0.66 8.89 -4.06
C ASN A 113 0.46 8.80 -3.02
N LEU A 114 1.69 8.73 -3.52
CA LEU A 114 2.90 8.61 -2.69
C LEU A 114 3.55 9.97 -2.57
N VAL A 115 4.02 10.29 -1.37
CA VAL A 115 4.69 11.57 -1.10
C VAL A 115 6.00 11.32 -0.36
N LEU A 116 6.99 12.18 -0.59
CA LEU A 116 8.25 12.13 0.16
C LEU A 116 8.07 12.75 1.53
N VAL A 117 8.37 11.98 2.56
CA VAL A 117 8.36 12.41 3.95
C VAL A 117 9.73 12.09 4.52
N GLN A 118 10.53 13.12 4.80
CA GLN A 118 11.89 12.97 5.31
C GLN A 118 12.72 11.99 4.47
N GLY A 119 12.60 12.12 3.15
CA GLY A 119 13.38 11.31 2.20
C GLY A 119 12.81 9.93 1.90
N HIS A 120 11.68 9.55 2.49
CA HIS A 120 11.03 8.25 2.26
C HIS A 120 9.66 8.44 1.63
N LEU A 121 9.33 7.59 0.66
CA LEU A 121 7.98 7.59 0.09
C LEU A 121 6.99 6.96 1.06
N LYS A 122 5.86 7.62 1.23
CA LYS A 122 4.76 7.14 2.05
C LYS A 122 3.45 7.39 1.33
N ALA A 123 2.47 6.52 1.57
CA ALA A 123 1.15 6.68 0.96
C ALA A 123 0.29 7.64 1.77
N ALA A 124 -0.23 8.67 1.10
CA ALA A 124 -1.15 9.65 1.70
C ALA A 124 -2.60 9.36 1.31
N VAL A 125 -2.83 8.79 0.14
CA VAL A 125 -4.16 8.44 -0.37
C VAL A 125 -4.07 7.10 -1.07
N SER A 126 -5.09 6.26 -0.92
CA SER A 126 -5.21 5.08 -1.75
C SER A 126 -6.62 5.00 -2.35
N VAL A 127 -6.71 4.44 -3.57
CA VAL A 127 -7.97 4.26 -4.28
C VAL A 127 -8.05 2.79 -4.70
N ASN A 128 -9.02 2.07 -4.16
CA ASN A 128 -9.29 0.69 -4.55
C ASN A 128 -10.15 0.71 -5.82
N HIS A 129 -9.71 0.00 -6.85
CA HIS A 129 -10.42 -0.03 -8.14
C HIS A 129 -11.50 -1.12 -8.18
N ALA A 130 -11.35 -2.14 -7.38
CA ALA A 130 -12.27 -3.27 -7.40
C ALA A 130 -12.66 -3.68 -5.99
#